data_321351cbe9d0f215044ac484dba04bc0
#
_entry.id   321351cbe9d0f215044ac484dba04bc0
#
_cell.length_a   1.000
_cell.length_b   1.000
_cell.length_c   1.000
_cell.angle_alpha   90.00
_cell.angle_beta   90.00
_cell.angle_gamma   90.00
#
_symmetry.space_group_name_H-M   'P 1'
#
loop_
_entity.id
_entity.type
_entity.pdbx_description
1 polymer ?
#
loop_
_entity_poly.entity_id
_entity_poly.type
_entity_poly.pdbx_seq_one_letter_code
_entity_poly.pdbx_strand_id
1 'polypeptide(L)'
;MKHTEVAIIGAGVTGLAAAGRLSPRNYRIFEKSRGPGGRLASKRIDAVRADIGAQFFTVRDSRFQATVDSAIAAGFVTPWQPKMGTFQDHQPIASPDQQARFVGHPYMNSLGRFLSQEIEIQTESRVQMIEPSGDRFRLILTSGESCTADCVLVTAPVDQMVAMLQYFDVQQLGSRFAMDPTWTTVLSLEEPLRGSDGESLDALFGGDHPLFDFIAVENSKPGRQSDLLVVHATPEWSQQHLERDSAEISELIRQAVSATFQVITQAKLSHRWRYARPTDPKFT
;
A
#
# COMPACT_ATOMS: atom_id res chain seq x y z
N MET A 1 -28.67 -13.11 -14.60
CA MET A 1 -27.25 -12.86 -14.35
C MET A 1 -26.97 -11.41 -14.68
N LYS A 2 -26.33 -10.65 -13.78
CA LYS A 2 -26.00 -9.24 -14.05
C LYS A 2 -24.89 -9.19 -15.11
N HIS A 3 -24.95 -8.21 -16.02
CA HIS A 3 -23.96 -8.00 -17.08
C HIS A 3 -23.35 -6.60 -16.96
N THR A 4 -22.11 -6.44 -17.37
CA THR A 4 -21.40 -5.17 -17.51
C THR A 4 -20.50 -5.21 -18.76
N GLU A 5 -20.24 -4.07 -19.41
CA GLU A 5 -19.29 -4.04 -20.52
C GLU A 5 -17.87 -4.29 -20.02
N VAL A 6 -17.47 -3.64 -18.91
CA VAL A 6 -16.13 -3.80 -18.32
C VAL A 6 -16.23 -4.17 -16.86
N ALA A 7 -15.60 -5.28 -16.47
CA ALA A 7 -15.38 -5.62 -15.07
C ALA A 7 -13.95 -5.25 -14.64
N ILE A 8 -13.81 -4.45 -13.60
CA ILE A 8 -12.52 -4.07 -13.02
C ILE A 8 -12.34 -4.83 -11.70
N ILE A 9 -11.28 -5.59 -11.57
CA ILE A 9 -10.95 -6.35 -10.36
C ILE A 9 -9.89 -5.61 -9.54
N GLY A 10 -10.32 -5.07 -8.41
CA GLY A 10 -9.51 -4.28 -7.47
C GLY A 10 -9.78 -2.77 -7.57
N ALA A 11 -10.08 -2.16 -6.43
CA ALA A 11 -10.23 -0.70 -6.25
C ALA A 11 -8.97 -0.05 -5.67
N GLY A 12 -7.78 -0.52 -6.07
CA GLY A 12 -6.52 0.17 -5.87
C GLY A 12 -6.40 1.38 -6.80
N VAL A 13 -5.29 2.14 -6.68
CA VAL A 13 -5.05 3.33 -7.52
C VAL A 13 -5.21 3.03 -9.01
N THR A 14 -4.68 1.90 -9.48
CA THR A 14 -4.76 1.49 -10.89
C THR A 14 -6.20 1.27 -11.35
N GLY A 15 -6.99 0.52 -10.56
CA GLY A 15 -8.39 0.25 -10.91
C GLY A 15 -9.25 1.51 -10.89
N LEU A 16 -9.04 2.38 -9.92
CA LEU A 16 -9.75 3.66 -9.81
C LEU A 16 -9.37 4.61 -10.95
N ALA A 17 -8.09 4.72 -11.29
CA ALA A 17 -7.63 5.53 -12.41
C ALA A 17 -8.17 5.03 -13.75
N ALA A 18 -8.28 3.70 -13.94
CA ALA A 18 -8.89 3.11 -15.12
C ALA A 18 -10.39 3.42 -15.19
N ALA A 19 -11.12 3.26 -14.08
CA ALA A 19 -12.55 3.56 -14.02
C ALA A 19 -12.86 5.01 -14.38
N GLY A 20 -12.11 5.96 -13.85
CA GLY A 20 -12.29 7.38 -14.17
C GLY A 20 -12.09 7.72 -15.65
N ARG A 21 -11.39 6.85 -16.43
CA ARG A 21 -11.20 7.02 -17.87
C ARG A 21 -12.20 6.25 -18.73
N LEU A 22 -12.93 5.32 -18.14
CA LEU A 22 -13.94 4.53 -18.84
C LEU A 22 -15.33 5.19 -18.87
N SER A 23 -15.58 6.16 -17.98
CA SER A 23 -16.85 6.91 -18.01
C SER A 23 -17.06 7.61 -19.38
N PRO A 24 -18.28 7.53 -19.99
CA PRO A 24 -19.53 7.02 -19.46
C PRO A 24 -19.85 5.54 -19.77
N ARG A 25 -18.88 4.67 -20.02
CA ARG A 25 -19.12 3.24 -20.29
C ARG A 25 -19.75 2.54 -19.07
N ASN A 26 -20.51 1.48 -19.34
CA ASN A 26 -21.05 0.60 -18.31
C ASN A 26 -19.93 -0.29 -17.75
N TYR A 27 -19.33 0.10 -16.62
CA TYR A 27 -18.35 -0.70 -15.91
C TYR A 27 -18.79 -1.02 -14.48
N ARG A 28 -18.14 -2.01 -13.89
CA ARG A 28 -18.35 -2.41 -12.50
C ARG A 28 -17.01 -2.73 -11.85
N ILE A 29 -16.76 -2.18 -10.65
CA ILE A 29 -15.57 -2.48 -9.87
C ILE A 29 -15.91 -3.47 -8.78
N PHE A 30 -15.12 -4.55 -8.68
CA PHE A 30 -15.17 -5.54 -7.61
C PHE A 30 -13.98 -5.37 -6.69
N GLU A 31 -14.23 -5.06 -5.42
CA GLU A 31 -13.19 -4.90 -4.40
C GLU A 31 -13.42 -5.90 -3.26
N LYS A 32 -12.39 -6.68 -2.93
CA LYS A 32 -12.46 -7.69 -1.86
C LYS A 32 -12.53 -7.10 -0.45
N SER A 33 -12.03 -5.87 -0.29
CA SER A 33 -11.93 -5.16 0.99
C SER A 33 -13.18 -4.31 1.24
N ARG A 34 -13.27 -3.72 2.46
CA ARG A 34 -14.38 -2.83 2.84
C ARG A 34 -14.33 -1.45 2.19
N GLY A 35 -13.27 -1.12 1.48
CA GLY A 35 -13.12 0.20 0.86
C GLY A 35 -11.96 0.27 -0.13
N PRO A 36 -11.91 1.34 -0.94
CA PRO A 36 -10.90 1.56 -1.95
C PRO A 36 -9.54 1.92 -1.35
N GLY A 37 -8.48 1.84 -2.19
CA GLY A 37 -7.14 2.30 -1.88
C GLY A 37 -6.06 1.21 -1.99
N GLY A 38 -6.41 -0.06 -1.75
CA GLY A 38 -5.44 -1.16 -1.85
C GLY A 38 -4.21 -0.92 -0.99
N ARG A 39 -3.02 -0.79 -1.61
CA ARG A 39 -1.74 -0.53 -0.91
C ARG A 39 -1.58 0.88 -0.31
N LEU A 40 -2.56 1.77 -0.46
CA LEU A 40 -2.68 3.01 0.30
C LEU A 40 -3.39 2.81 1.65
N ALA A 41 -3.48 1.61 2.15
CA ALA A 41 -4.28 1.28 3.33
C ALA A 41 -3.77 1.96 4.59
N SER A 42 -4.72 2.48 5.38
CA SER A 42 -4.52 2.97 6.74
C SER A 42 -5.39 2.15 7.70
N LYS A 43 -4.84 1.75 8.84
CA LYS A 43 -5.59 0.99 9.85
C LYS A 43 -5.86 1.82 11.10
N ARG A 44 -7.00 1.56 11.73
CA ARG A 44 -7.31 2.10 13.06
C ARG A 44 -6.51 1.32 14.10
N ILE A 45 -5.91 2.06 15.01
CA ILE A 45 -5.18 1.58 16.18
C ILE A 45 -5.69 2.40 17.36
N ASP A 46 -6.50 1.80 18.20
CA ASP A 46 -7.21 2.49 19.27
C ASP A 46 -8.02 3.70 18.76
N ALA A 47 -7.74 4.91 19.25
CA ALA A 47 -8.41 6.15 18.86
C ALA A 47 -7.82 6.80 17.60
N VAL A 48 -6.65 6.37 17.15
CA VAL A 48 -5.90 6.97 16.02
C VAL A 48 -5.80 6.01 14.84
N ARG A 49 -5.11 6.43 13.78
CA ARG A 49 -4.83 5.57 12.62
C ARG A 49 -3.36 5.71 12.23
N ALA A 50 -2.83 4.65 11.60
CA ALA A 50 -1.52 4.65 10.98
C ALA A 50 -1.62 4.18 9.52
N ASP A 51 -0.77 4.71 8.65
CA ASP A 51 -0.61 4.23 7.30
C ASP A 51 0.24 2.95 7.32
N ILE A 52 -0.39 1.83 7.03
CA ILE A 52 0.29 0.52 7.04
C ILE A 52 0.82 0.12 5.67
N GLY A 53 0.38 0.80 4.61
CA GLY A 53 0.84 0.64 3.23
C GLY A 53 1.87 1.69 2.84
N ALA A 54 1.71 2.31 1.66
CA ALA A 54 2.58 3.39 1.23
C ALA A 54 2.63 4.53 2.26
N GLN A 55 3.84 5.01 2.54
CA GLN A 55 4.06 6.06 3.53
C GLN A 55 4.00 7.46 2.92
N PHE A 56 4.32 7.55 1.66
CA PHE A 56 4.25 8.75 0.82
C PHE A 56 4.22 8.33 -0.66
N PHE A 57 4.08 9.30 -1.53
CA PHE A 57 4.31 9.13 -2.96
C PHE A 57 5.01 10.36 -3.54
N THR A 58 5.63 10.17 -4.71
CA THR A 58 6.28 11.23 -5.51
C THR A 58 5.59 11.34 -6.85
N VAL A 59 5.74 12.49 -7.50
CA VAL A 59 5.15 12.74 -8.80
C VAL A 59 6.26 12.95 -9.84
N ARG A 60 6.21 12.19 -10.93
CA ARG A 60 7.18 12.28 -12.04
C ARG A 60 6.51 12.54 -13.40
N ASP A 61 5.23 12.22 -13.53
CA ASP A 61 4.45 12.37 -14.76
C ASP A 61 3.50 13.55 -14.65
N SER A 62 3.46 14.44 -15.64
CA SER A 62 2.63 15.64 -15.64
C SER A 62 1.13 15.36 -15.59
N ARG A 63 0.69 14.21 -16.12
CA ARG A 63 -0.72 13.77 -16.05
C ARG A 63 -1.10 13.40 -14.63
N PHE A 64 -0.17 12.78 -13.89
CA PHE A 64 -0.37 12.47 -12.49
C PHE A 64 -0.26 13.74 -11.63
N GLN A 65 0.60 14.69 -12.00
CA GLN A 65 0.68 15.99 -11.32
C GLN A 65 -0.68 16.71 -11.32
N ALA A 66 -1.35 16.77 -12.47
CA ALA A 66 -2.68 17.39 -12.54
C ALA A 66 -3.72 16.72 -11.61
N THR A 67 -3.65 15.40 -11.48
CA THR A 67 -4.51 14.66 -10.54
C THR A 67 -4.17 15.01 -9.08
N VAL A 68 -2.88 15.10 -8.76
CA VAL A 68 -2.41 15.45 -7.41
C VAL A 68 -2.76 16.88 -7.05
N ASP A 69 -2.61 17.83 -7.98
CA ASP A 69 -3.00 19.24 -7.77
C ASP A 69 -4.50 19.36 -7.47
N SER A 70 -5.33 18.61 -8.20
CA SER A 70 -6.77 18.54 -7.94
C SER A 70 -7.09 17.94 -6.57
N ALA A 71 -6.36 16.89 -6.18
CA ALA A 71 -6.53 16.24 -4.86
C ALA A 71 -6.07 17.14 -3.72
N ILE A 72 -5.03 17.96 -3.92
CA ILE A 72 -4.57 18.98 -2.97
C ILE A 72 -5.64 20.07 -2.83
N ALA A 73 -6.14 20.62 -3.94
CA ALA A 73 -7.18 21.63 -3.93
C ALA A 73 -8.47 21.15 -3.23
N ALA A 74 -8.78 19.86 -3.34
CA ALA A 74 -9.91 19.22 -2.67
C ALA A 74 -9.62 18.77 -1.22
N GLY A 75 -8.40 18.95 -0.71
CA GLY A 75 -8.03 18.62 0.68
C GLY A 75 -7.77 17.14 0.96
N PHE A 76 -7.60 16.30 -0.07
CA PHE A 76 -7.33 14.87 0.10
C PHE A 76 -5.85 14.49 0.08
N VAL A 77 -4.99 15.41 -0.35
CA VAL A 77 -3.54 15.24 -0.43
C VAL A 77 -2.87 16.49 0.10
N THR A 78 -1.70 16.35 0.71
CA THR A 78 -0.87 17.46 1.16
C THR A 78 0.61 17.18 0.93
N PRO A 79 1.45 18.20 0.64
CA PRO A 79 2.90 18.05 0.67
C PRO A 79 3.40 17.61 2.04
N TRP A 80 4.45 16.79 2.06
CA TRP A 80 5.13 16.37 3.28
C TRP A 80 6.63 16.63 3.16
N GLN A 81 7.18 17.36 4.11
CA GLN A 81 8.59 17.77 4.15
C GLN A 81 9.24 17.22 5.44
N PRO A 82 9.51 15.91 5.50
CA PRO A 82 10.12 15.30 6.68
C PRO A 82 11.60 15.59 6.78
N LYS A 83 12.11 15.57 8.01
CA LYS A 83 13.54 15.42 8.28
C LYS A 83 13.93 13.98 7.95
N MET A 84 14.45 13.78 6.73
CA MET A 84 14.82 12.46 6.23
C MET A 84 16.14 11.97 6.79
N GLY A 85 16.18 10.69 7.11
CA GLY A 85 17.39 9.94 7.40
C GLY A 85 17.58 8.75 6.47
N THR A 86 18.73 8.12 6.62
CA THR A 86 19.06 6.83 5.99
C THR A 86 19.99 6.06 6.93
N PHE A 87 20.10 4.76 6.74
CA PHE A 87 21.12 3.97 7.40
C PHE A 87 22.38 3.94 6.52
N GLN A 88 23.52 4.15 7.16
CA GLN A 88 24.85 3.97 6.61
C GLN A 88 25.74 3.32 7.67
N ASP A 89 26.43 2.25 7.33
CA ASP A 89 27.19 1.41 8.29
C ASP A 89 26.30 1.00 9.48
N HIS A 90 25.04 0.67 9.19
CA HIS A 90 23.97 0.33 10.14
C HIS A 90 23.64 1.43 11.18
N GLN A 91 24.11 2.67 10.97
CA GLN A 91 23.82 3.82 11.83
C GLN A 91 22.82 4.76 11.15
N PRO A 92 21.81 5.25 11.89
CA PRO A 92 20.88 6.25 11.37
C PRO A 92 21.56 7.61 11.26
N ILE A 93 21.62 8.16 10.06
CA ILE A 93 22.21 9.48 9.78
C ILE A 93 21.20 10.36 9.02
N ALA A 94 21.35 11.68 9.10
CA ALA A 94 20.57 12.62 8.31
C ALA A 94 20.83 12.41 6.81
N SER A 95 19.76 12.45 6.00
CA SER A 95 19.83 12.36 4.54
C SER A 95 19.70 13.74 3.91
N PRO A 96 20.53 14.11 2.93
CA PRO A 96 20.41 15.37 2.20
C PRO A 96 19.25 15.37 1.19
N ASP A 97 18.47 14.28 1.10
CA ASP A 97 17.37 14.12 0.15
C ASP A 97 16.25 15.14 0.40
N GLN A 98 15.98 15.97 -0.63
CA GLN A 98 14.95 17.00 -0.62
C GLN A 98 13.85 16.73 -1.67
N GLN A 99 13.71 15.48 -2.11
CA GLN A 99 12.67 15.13 -3.08
C GLN A 99 11.28 15.51 -2.57
N ALA A 100 10.48 16.17 -3.41
CA ALA A 100 9.10 16.51 -3.09
C ALA A 100 8.28 15.24 -2.84
N ARG A 101 7.63 15.18 -1.68
CA ARG A 101 6.79 14.06 -1.25
C ARG A 101 5.40 14.55 -0.94
N PHE A 102 4.43 13.67 -1.17
CA PHE A 102 3.03 13.91 -0.89
C PHE A 102 2.45 12.76 -0.06
N VAL A 103 1.52 13.11 0.82
CA VAL A 103 0.77 12.15 1.63
C VAL A 103 -0.73 12.38 1.49
N GLY A 104 -1.52 11.34 1.65
CA GLY A 104 -2.97 11.49 1.78
C GLY A 104 -3.33 12.21 3.08
N HIS A 105 -4.33 13.10 3.02
CA HIS A 105 -4.79 13.87 4.16
C HIS A 105 -6.26 13.53 4.50
N PRO A 106 -6.60 13.15 5.74
CA PRO A 106 -5.70 13.02 6.91
C PRO A 106 -4.82 11.75 6.87
N TYR A 107 -5.10 10.75 6.02
CA TYR A 107 -4.35 9.50 5.93
C TYR A 107 -4.15 9.08 4.48
N MET A 108 -3.20 8.20 4.23
CA MET A 108 -2.79 7.83 2.88
C MET A 108 -3.93 7.29 2.00
N ASN A 109 -4.92 6.60 2.59
CA ASN A 109 -6.10 6.12 1.87
C ASN A 109 -7.02 7.24 1.36
N SER A 110 -6.81 8.49 1.74
CA SER A 110 -7.60 9.64 1.24
C SER A 110 -7.40 9.87 -0.25
N LEU A 111 -6.21 9.60 -0.80
CA LEU A 111 -6.01 9.62 -2.25
C LEU A 111 -6.92 8.59 -2.96
N GLY A 112 -7.05 7.39 -2.39
CA GLY A 112 -7.99 6.39 -2.92
C GLY A 112 -9.44 6.87 -2.85
N ARG A 113 -9.83 7.56 -1.78
CA ARG A 113 -11.17 8.15 -1.64
C ARG A 113 -11.41 9.27 -2.66
N PHE A 114 -10.43 10.14 -2.90
CA PHE A 114 -10.50 11.16 -3.93
C PHE A 114 -10.73 10.53 -5.31
N LEU A 115 -9.92 9.54 -5.67
CA LEU A 115 -10.03 8.84 -6.95
C LEU A 115 -11.32 8.03 -7.11
N SER A 116 -12.00 7.70 -6.01
CA SER A 116 -13.25 6.95 -6.03
C SER A 116 -14.50 7.83 -5.94
N GLN A 117 -14.36 9.15 -5.92
CA GLN A 117 -15.51 10.04 -5.98
C GLN A 117 -16.31 9.77 -7.27
N GLU A 118 -17.63 9.68 -7.15
CA GLU A 118 -18.55 9.39 -8.25
C GLU A 118 -18.38 8.01 -8.93
N ILE A 119 -17.55 7.11 -8.33
CA ILE A 119 -17.35 5.75 -8.81
C ILE A 119 -18.07 4.76 -7.90
N GLU A 120 -19.01 3.99 -8.46
CA GLU A 120 -19.65 2.90 -7.74
C GLU A 120 -18.70 1.70 -7.61
N ILE A 121 -18.41 1.29 -6.36
CA ILE A 121 -17.53 0.16 -6.06
C ILE A 121 -18.32 -0.89 -5.30
N GLN A 122 -18.37 -2.10 -5.82
CA GLN A 122 -18.90 -3.25 -5.11
C GLN A 122 -17.83 -3.78 -4.14
N THR A 123 -17.86 -3.31 -2.90
CA THR A 123 -16.94 -3.73 -1.83
C THR A 123 -17.32 -5.10 -1.26
N GLU A 124 -16.40 -5.71 -0.49
CA GLU A 124 -16.57 -7.05 0.11
C GLU A 124 -16.91 -8.13 -0.93
N SER A 125 -16.52 -7.89 -2.18
CA SER A 125 -16.86 -8.67 -3.37
C SER A 125 -15.61 -9.25 -4.01
N ARG A 126 -15.11 -10.32 -3.41
CA ARG A 126 -13.93 -11.02 -3.91
C ARG A 126 -14.30 -11.86 -5.14
N VAL A 127 -13.72 -11.54 -6.28
CA VAL A 127 -13.71 -12.42 -7.44
C VAL A 127 -12.77 -13.58 -7.17
N GLN A 128 -13.30 -14.79 -7.20
CA GLN A 128 -12.53 -16.02 -6.97
C GLN A 128 -12.00 -16.58 -8.28
N MET A 129 -12.78 -16.49 -9.34
CA MET A 129 -12.47 -17.14 -10.62
C MET A 129 -13.06 -16.36 -11.78
N ILE A 130 -12.37 -16.38 -12.91
CA ILE A 130 -12.82 -15.85 -14.19
C ILE A 130 -12.71 -16.98 -15.21
N GLU A 131 -13.81 -17.23 -15.93
CA GLU A 131 -13.85 -18.29 -16.92
C GLU A 131 -14.43 -17.79 -18.25
N PRO A 132 -14.10 -18.44 -19.39
CA PRO A 132 -14.73 -18.16 -20.66
C PRO A 132 -16.23 -18.49 -20.62
N SER A 133 -17.07 -17.67 -21.28
CA SER A 133 -18.52 -17.87 -21.38
C SER A 133 -19.04 -17.40 -22.74
N GLY A 134 -18.85 -18.21 -23.77
CA GLY A 134 -19.06 -17.84 -25.16
C GLY A 134 -18.03 -16.78 -25.59
N ASP A 135 -18.51 -15.65 -26.09
CA ASP A 135 -17.72 -14.45 -26.46
C ASP A 135 -17.44 -13.50 -25.28
N ARG A 136 -17.78 -13.91 -24.06
CA ARG A 136 -17.70 -13.13 -22.82
C ARG A 136 -16.87 -13.82 -21.76
N PHE A 137 -16.69 -13.11 -20.64
CA PHE A 137 -16.11 -13.64 -19.41
C PHE A 137 -17.20 -13.78 -18.34
N ARG A 138 -17.17 -14.88 -17.60
CA ARG A 138 -17.96 -15.06 -16.39
C ARG A 138 -17.08 -14.92 -15.16
N LEU A 139 -17.42 -13.97 -14.28
CA LEU A 139 -16.77 -13.74 -13.00
C LEU A 139 -17.60 -14.45 -11.92
N ILE A 140 -16.91 -15.24 -11.09
CA ILE A 140 -17.50 -15.95 -9.96
C ILE A 140 -16.94 -15.36 -8.68
N LEU A 141 -17.82 -14.92 -7.80
CA LEU A 141 -17.46 -14.34 -6.50
C LEU A 141 -17.43 -15.42 -5.42
N THR A 142 -16.68 -15.17 -4.35
CA THR A 142 -16.66 -16.06 -3.18
C THR A 142 -18.00 -16.22 -2.49
N SER A 143 -18.94 -15.29 -2.70
CA SER A 143 -20.34 -15.40 -2.25
C SER A 143 -21.18 -16.44 -3.01
N GLY A 144 -20.67 -16.96 -4.13
CA GLY A 144 -21.41 -17.80 -5.09
C GLY A 144 -22.18 -16.98 -6.14
N GLU A 145 -22.24 -15.66 -6.01
CA GLU A 145 -22.80 -14.81 -7.07
C GLU A 145 -21.90 -14.83 -8.32
N SER A 146 -22.50 -14.56 -9.47
CA SER A 146 -21.75 -14.41 -10.71
C SER A 146 -22.29 -13.27 -11.58
N CYS A 147 -21.41 -12.69 -12.39
CA CYS A 147 -21.77 -11.74 -13.44
C CYS A 147 -20.98 -12.03 -14.71
N THR A 148 -21.47 -11.49 -15.84
CA THR A 148 -20.77 -11.57 -17.13
C THR A 148 -20.20 -10.21 -17.51
N ALA A 149 -19.07 -10.20 -18.23
CA ALA A 149 -18.47 -9.00 -18.77
C ALA A 149 -17.95 -9.23 -20.18
N ASP A 150 -17.99 -8.20 -21.02
CA ASP A 150 -17.39 -8.26 -22.36
C ASP A 150 -15.86 -8.09 -22.28
N CYS A 151 -15.37 -7.35 -21.28
CA CYS A 151 -13.96 -7.13 -21.01
C CYS A 151 -13.68 -7.22 -19.50
N VAL A 152 -12.50 -7.75 -19.12
CA VAL A 152 -12.07 -7.80 -17.73
C VAL A 152 -10.70 -7.14 -17.58
N LEU A 153 -10.62 -6.16 -16.68
CA LEU A 153 -9.38 -5.51 -16.29
C LEU A 153 -8.99 -6.00 -14.86
N VAL A 154 -7.94 -6.79 -14.76
CA VAL A 154 -7.44 -7.27 -13.47
C VAL A 154 -6.32 -6.35 -12.99
N THR A 155 -6.53 -5.64 -11.88
CA THR A 155 -5.55 -4.74 -11.25
C THR A 155 -5.04 -5.28 -9.90
N ALA A 156 -5.34 -6.53 -9.61
CA ALA A 156 -4.81 -7.25 -8.47
C ALA A 156 -3.33 -7.62 -8.69
N PRO A 157 -2.55 -7.88 -7.62
CA PRO A 157 -1.21 -8.45 -7.73
C PRO A 157 -1.18 -9.70 -8.61
N VAL A 158 -0.08 -9.92 -9.33
CA VAL A 158 0.01 -10.95 -10.37
C VAL A 158 -0.30 -12.36 -9.85
N ASP A 159 0.15 -12.71 -8.66
CA ASP A 159 -0.14 -14.03 -8.07
C ASP A 159 -1.64 -14.24 -7.84
N GLN A 160 -2.33 -13.18 -7.40
CA GLN A 160 -3.80 -13.24 -7.24
C GLN A 160 -4.49 -13.29 -8.61
N MET A 161 -3.96 -12.59 -9.61
CA MET A 161 -4.48 -12.62 -10.98
C MET A 161 -4.35 -14.02 -11.58
N VAL A 162 -3.17 -14.63 -11.51
CA VAL A 162 -2.92 -16.00 -12.03
C VAL A 162 -3.87 -17.01 -11.38
N ALA A 163 -4.09 -16.89 -10.07
CA ALA A 163 -5.03 -17.77 -9.35
C ALA A 163 -6.49 -17.61 -9.81
N MET A 164 -6.90 -16.41 -10.25
CA MET A 164 -8.26 -16.18 -10.78
C MET A 164 -8.42 -16.60 -12.23
N LEU A 165 -7.34 -16.62 -13.02
CA LEU A 165 -7.33 -16.84 -14.46
C LEU A 165 -6.88 -18.27 -14.85
N GLN A 166 -7.18 -19.27 -14.03
CA GLN A 166 -6.74 -20.66 -14.23
C GLN A 166 -7.21 -21.32 -15.55
N TYR A 167 -8.21 -20.75 -16.21
CA TYR A 167 -8.69 -21.19 -17.53
C TYR A 167 -7.97 -20.53 -18.71
N PHE A 168 -6.99 -19.68 -18.42
CA PHE A 168 -6.22 -18.93 -19.42
C PHE A 168 -4.73 -19.27 -19.29
N ASP A 169 -4.00 -19.21 -20.39
CA ASP A 169 -2.55 -19.44 -20.39
C ASP A 169 -1.81 -18.16 -19.90
N VAL A 170 -1.81 -17.97 -18.58
CA VAL A 170 -1.19 -16.81 -17.91
C VAL A 170 -0.14 -17.20 -16.87
N GLN A 171 0.19 -18.49 -16.75
CA GLN A 171 1.07 -19.01 -15.70
C GLN A 171 2.45 -18.37 -15.73
N GLN A 172 3.00 -18.14 -16.92
CA GLN A 172 4.30 -17.48 -17.11
C GLN A 172 4.35 -16.03 -16.58
N LEU A 173 3.19 -15.38 -16.42
CA LEU A 173 3.15 -14.01 -15.88
C LEU A 173 3.55 -14.00 -14.39
N GLY A 174 3.22 -15.03 -13.63
CA GLY A 174 3.58 -15.14 -12.22
C GLY A 174 5.10 -15.11 -12.00
N SER A 175 5.86 -15.88 -12.78
CA SER A 175 7.33 -15.89 -12.69
C SER A 175 7.97 -14.62 -13.24
N ARG A 176 7.38 -14.03 -14.27
CA ARG A 176 7.91 -12.80 -14.92
C ARG A 176 7.70 -11.54 -14.08
N PHE A 177 6.62 -11.48 -13.31
CA PHE A 177 6.21 -10.30 -12.55
C PHE A 177 6.06 -10.61 -11.07
N ALA A 178 7.01 -11.37 -10.51
CA ALA A 178 7.00 -11.74 -9.10
C ALA A 178 6.89 -10.53 -8.17
N MET A 179 6.27 -10.74 -7.01
CA MET A 179 6.04 -9.70 -6.01
C MET A 179 6.75 -10.05 -4.71
N ASP A 180 7.44 -9.09 -4.14
CA ASP A 180 8.08 -9.22 -2.85
C ASP A 180 7.10 -8.94 -1.71
N PRO A 181 7.23 -9.65 -0.58
CA PRO A 181 6.48 -9.35 0.63
C PRO A 181 7.11 -8.20 1.43
N THR A 182 6.32 -7.65 2.34
CA THR A 182 6.78 -6.72 3.38
C THR A 182 5.97 -6.92 4.65
N TRP A 183 6.64 -7.05 5.77
CA TRP A 183 6.03 -6.88 7.08
C TRP A 183 6.01 -5.40 7.44
N THR A 184 4.85 -4.92 7.84
CA THR A 184 4.67 -3.57 8.38
C THR A 184 4.30 -3.69 9.85
N THR A 185 5.08 -3.08 10.73
CA THR A 185 4.78 -3.03 12.17
C THR A 185 4.53 -1.59 12.59
N VAL A 186 3.50 -1.40 13.41
CA VAL A 186 3.19 -0.14 14.05
C VAL A 186 3.52 -0.25 15.54
N LEU A 187 4.32 0.69 16.01
CA LEU A 187 4.72 0.82 17.41
C LEU A 187 4.22 2.15 17.97
N SER A 188 4.01 2.26 19.28
CA SER A 188 4.00 3.59 19.92
C SER A 188 5.43 4.03 20.19
N LEU A 189 5.67 5.32 20.13
CA LEU A 189 6.95 5.96 20.30
C LEU A 189 6.83 7.06 21.36
N GLU A 190 7.55 6.91 22.48
CA GLU A 190 7.48 7.87 23.60
C GLU A 190 8.43 9.05 23.40
N GLU A 191 9.52 8.85 22.63
CA GLU A 191 10.55 9.85 22.39
C GLU A 191 10.84 9.99 20.89
N PRO A 192 11.30 11.18 20.41
CA PRO A 192 11.65 11.36 19.01
C PRO A 192 12.77 10.40 18.57
N LEU A 193 12.66 9.87 17.36
CA LEU A 193 13.79 9.17 16.73
C LEU A 193 14.94 10.16 16.50
N ARG A 194 16.15 9.72 16.77
CA ARG A 194 17.36 10.53 16.56
C ARG A 194 18.37 9.82 15.69
N GLY A 195 19.03 10.59 14.86
CA GLY A 195 20.23 10.16 14.16
C GLY A 195 21.42 10.02 15.11
N SER A 196 22.51 9.45 14.61
CA SER A 196 23.77 9.32 15.34
C SER A 196 24.40 10.68 15.71
N ASP A 197 24.00 11.76 15.04
CA ASP A 197 24.35 13.15 15.33
C ASP A 197 23.47 13.80 16.42
N GLY A 198 22.48 13.07 16.93
CA GLY A 198 21.51 13.53 17.93
C GLY A 198 20.33 14.32 17.36
N GLU A 199 20.29 14.63 16.07
CA GLU A 199 19.19 15.35 15.43
C GLU A 199 17.95 14.47 15.31
N SER A 200 16.75 15.08 15.44
CA SER A 200 15.50 14.35 15.30
C SER A 200 15.23 14.00 13.84
N LEU A 201 14.71 12.79 13.60
CA LEU A 201 14.35 12.28 12.29
C LEU A 201 12.85 11.95 12.23
N ASP A 202 12.21 12.34 11.13
CA ASP A 202 10.78 12.10 10.87
C ASP A 202 10.55 10.83 10.07
N ALA A 203 11.51 10.49 9.21
CA ALA A 203 11.48 9.26 8.42
C ALA A 203 12.90 8.84 8.00
N LEU A 204 13.08 7.52 7.78
CA LEU A 204 14.36 6.96 7.38
C LEU A 204 14.16 5.94 6.26
N PHE A 205 15.04 6.01 5.25
CA PHE A 205 15.26 4.89 4.34
C PHE A 205 16.15 3.83 4.98
N GLY A 206 15.92 2.59 4.66
CA GLY A 206 16.66 1.45 5.22
C GLY A 206 18.15 1.45 4.89
N GLY A 207 18.54 2.03 3.75
CA GLY A 207 19.96 2.06 3.36
C GLY A 207 20.55 0.65 3.32
N ASP A 208 21.58 0.42 4.13
CA ASP A 208 22.25 -0.87 4.28
C ASP A 208 21.75 -1.71 5.47
N HIS A 209 20.66 -1.29 6.14
CA HIS A 209 20.16 -2.01 7.32
C HIS A 209 19.45 -3.32 6.91
N PRO A 210 19.80 -4.48 7.50
CA PRO A 210 19.28 -5.78 7.04
C PRO A 210 17.78 -5.99 7.29
N LEU A 211 17.21 -5.28 8.27
CA LEU A 211 15.81 -5.44 8.65
C LEU A 211 14.94 -4.28 8.16
N PHE A 212 15.38 -3.04 8.34
CA PHE A 212 14.55 -1.87 8.04
C PHE A 212 14.63 -1.48 6.56
N ASP A 213 13.48 -1.36 5.91
CA ASP A 213 13.34 -0.83 4.55
C ASP A 213 12.94 0.66 4.58
N PHE A 214 11.95 0.97 5.44
CA PHE A 214 11.51 2.34 5.65
C PHE A 214 10.89 2.49 7.05
N ILE A 215 11.17 3.62 7.69
CA ILE A 215 10.59 4.00 8.99
C ILE A 215 9.94 5.37 8.84
N ALA A 216 8.76 5.58 9.42
CA ALA A 216 8.09 6.88 9.43
C ALA A 216 7.39 7.14 10.76
N VAL A 217 7.59 8.35 11.29
CA VAL A 217 6.87 8.88 12.45
C VAL A 217 5.56 9.50 11.98
N GLU A 218 4.44 8.97 12.42
CA GLU A 218 3.12 9.37 11.89
C GLU A 218 2.78 10.84 12.13
N ASN A 219 3.14 11.41 13.29
CA ASN A 219 2.84 12.81 13.60
C ASN A 219 3.69 13.82 12.82
N SER A 220 4.73 13.39 12.11
CA SER A 220 5.47 14.25 11.18
C SER A 220 4.69 14.58 9.91
N LYS A 221 3.66 13.78 9.62
CA LYS A 221 2.79 13.98 8.46
C LYS A 221 1.71 15.02 8.79
N PRO A 222 1.43 16.01 7.91
CA PRO A 222 0.52 17.10 8.21
C PRO A 222 -0.88 16.63 8.64
N GLY A 223 -1.40 17.27 9.69
CA GLY A 223 -2.74 17.02 10.23
C GLY A 223 -2.87 15.75 11.09
N ARG A 224 -1.77 15.08 11.42
CA ARG A 224 -1.78 13.89 12.28
C ARG A 224 -1.34 14.22 13.69
N GLN A 225 -2.00 13.58 14.65
CA GLN A 225 -1.69 13.71 16.08
C GLN A 225 -1.67 12.28 16.66
N SER A 226 -0.51 11.65 16.59
CA SER A 226 -0.32 10.29 17.13
C SER A 226 1.15 10.06 17.47
N ASP A 227 1.39 9.31 18.51
CA ASP A 227 2.70 8.82 18.94
C ASP A 227 3.12 7.52 18.22
N LEU A 228 2.66 7.32 16.99
CA LEU A 228 2.88 6.08 16.25
C LEU A 228 4.10 6.17 15.32
N LEU A 229 4.83 5.07 15.31
CA LEU A 229 5.92 4.77 14.41
C LEU A 229 5.52 3.63 13.49
N VAL A 230 5.69 3.79 12.19
CA VAL A 230 5.49 2.74 11.20
C VAL A 230 6.82 2.25 10.69
N VAL A 231 7.05 0.95 10.74
CA VAL A 231 8.26 0.29 10.29
C VAL A 231 7.92 -0.70 9.19
N HIS A 232 8.50 -0.53 8.02
CA HIS A 232 8.51 -1.52 6.95
C HIS A 232 9.79 -2.33 7.02
N ALA A 233 9.67 -3.64 7.05
CA ALA A 233 10.81 -4.54 6.96
C ALA A 233 11.24 -4.73 5.50
N THR A 234 12.54 -5.02 5.29
CA THR A 234 13.07 -5.35 3.96
C THR A 234 12.34 -6.56 3.36
N PRO A 235 12.30 -6.69 2.02
CA PRO A 235 11.74 -7.86 1.36
C PRO A 235 12.41 -9.16 1.78
N GLU A 236 13.73 -9.16 1.89
CA GLU A 236 14.55 -10.32 2.25
C GLU A 236 14.20 -10.81 3.65
N TRP A 237 14.18 -9.89 4.62
CA TRP A 237 13.80 -10.23 5.99
C TRP A 237 12.34 -10.68 6.05
N SER A 238 11.46 -10.01 5.33
CA SER A 238 10.03 -10.34 5.28
C SER A 238 9.78 -11.70 4.66
N GLN A 239 10.53 -12.08 3.63
CA GLN A 239 10.44 -13.40 3.00
C GLN A 239 10.89 -14.51 3.95
N GLN A 240 11.99 -14.30 4.70
CA GLN A 240 12.48 -15.27 5.69
C GLN A 240 11.48 -15.48 6.85
N HIS A 241 10.67 -14.48 7.15
CA HIS A 241 9.72 -14.49 8.27
C HIS A 241 8.26 -14.51 7.82
N LEU A 242 8.01 -14.87 6.54
CA LEU A 242 6.70 -14.68 5.92
C LEU A 242 5.57 -15.42 6.63
N GLU A 243 5.83 -16.61 7.14
CA GLU A 243 4.80 -17.46 7.76
C GLU A 243 4.78 -17.39 9.31
N ARG A 244 5.61 -16.52 9.90
CA ARG A 244 5.58 -16.31 11.36
C ARG A 244 4.30 -15.62 11.82
N ASP A 245 4.00 -15.78 13.11
CA ASP A 245 2.87 -15.09 13.74
C ASP A 245 3.12 -13.58 13.83
N SER A 246 2.05 -12.80 13.70
CA SER A 246 2.11 -11.34 13.72
C SER A 246 2.57 -10.76 15.08
N ALA A 247 2.28 -11.43 16.19
CA ALA A 247 2.73 -11.00 17.51
C ALA A 247 4.24 -11.23 17.67
N GLU A 248 4.76 -12.34 17.17
CA GLU A 248 6.20 -12.61 17.14
C GLU A 248 6.94 -11.57 16.29
N ILE A 249 6.43 -11.25 15.10
CA ILE A 249 6.98 -10.21 14.22
C ILE A 249 6.97 -8.86 14.92
N SER A 250 5.87 -8.51 15.58
CA SER A 250 5.75 -7.27 16.33
C SER A 250 6.86 -7.12 17.37
N GLU A 251 7.15 -8.19 18.11
CA GLU A 251 8.16 -8.16 19.16
C GLU A 251 9.57 -8.11 18.60
N LEU A 252 9.88 -8.85 17.54
CA LEU A 252 11.19 -8.80 16.86
C LEU A 252 11.50 -7.40 16.33
N ILE A 253 10.55 -6.77 15.66
CA ILE A 253 10.73 -5.41 15.11
C ILE A 253 10.81 -4.38 16.25
N ARG A 254 9.98 -4.51 17.30
CA ARG A 254 10.04 -3.64 18.47
C ARG A 254 11.43 -3.68 19.13
N GLN A 255 11.97 -4.87 19.36
CA GLN A 255 13.30 -5.04 19.94
C GLN A 255 14.40 -4.39 19.08
N ALA A 256 14.33 -4.61 17.76
CA ALA A 256 15.28 -4.00 16.83
C ALA A 256 15.22 -2.46 16.85
N VAL A 257 14.01 -1.88 16.84
CA VAL A 257 13.83 -0.42 16.93
C VAL A 257 14.37 0.12 18.26
N SER A 258 14.01 -0.52 19.38
CA SER A 258 14.47 -0.09 20.69
C SER A 258 16.00 -0.17 20.83
N ALA A 259 16.63 -1.20 20.28
CA ALA A 259 18.08 -1.37 20.28
C ALA A 259 18.79 -0.34 19.39
N THR A 260 18.24 -0.07 18.20
CA THR A 260 18.86 0.83 17.22
C THR A 260 18.79 2.30 17.64
N PHE A 261 17.63 2.73 18.15
CA PHE A 261 17.38 4.14 18.47
C PHE A 261 17.44 4.45 19.96
N GLN A 262 17.62 3.44 20.82
CA GLN A 262 17.62 3.56 22.28
C GLN A 262 16.35 4.22 22.84
N VAL A 263 15.21 3.90 22.23
CA VAL A 263 13.87 4.44 22.57
C VAL A 263 12.97 3.38 23.18
N ILE A 264 12.02 3.82 23.99
CA ILE A 264 10.97 2.97 24.53
C ILE A 264 9.83 2.90 23.51
N THR A 265 9.44 1.69 23.16
CA THR A 265 8.35 1.42 22.21
C THR A 265 7.47 0.27 22.68
N GLN A 266 6.20 0.30 22.27
CA GLN A 266 5.26 -0.79 22.48
C GLN A 266 4.67 -1.24 21.14
N ALA A 267 4.60 -2.54 20.92
CA ALA A 267 3.99 -3.09 19.73
C ALA A 267 2.47 -2.88 19.73
N LYS A 268 1.93 -2.38 18.64
CA LYS A 268 0.49 -2.14 18.45
C LYS A 268 -0.12 -3.07 17.40
N LEU A 269 0.58 -3.29 16.29
CA LEU A 269 0.07 -4.07 15.17
C LEU A 269 1.23 -4.53 14.28
N SER A 270 1.16 -5.76 13.75
CA SER A 270 1.90 -6.15 12.55
C SER A 270 0.95 -6.57 11.44
N HIS A 271 1.28 -6.21 10.21
CA HIS A 271 0.53 -6.53 9.01
C HIS A 271 1.43 -7.12 7.94
N ARG A 272 1.03 -8.26 7.41
CA ARG A 272 1.74 -8.98 6.37
C ARG A 272 1.23 -8.60 4.98
N TRP A 273 2.05 -7.91 4.21
CA TRP A 273 1.84 -7.69 2.79
C TRP A 273 2.54 -8.81 2.00
N ARG A 274 1.81 -9.80 1.53
CA ARG A 274 2.40 -10.88 0.72
C ARG A 274 2.85 -10.42 -0.66
N TYR A 275 2.24 -9.36 -1.18
CA TYR A 275 2.45 -8.81 -2.52
C TYR A 275 2.60 -7.30 -2.41
N ALA A 276 3.69 -6.84 -1.77
CA ALA A 276 3.89 -5.44 -1.45
C ALA A 276 4.35 -4.64 -2.66
N ARG A 277 5.38 -5.12 -3.35
CA ARG A 277 6.01 -4.45 -4.50
C ARG A 277 6.52 -5.45 -5.54
N PRO A 278 6.68 -5.06 -6.82
CA PRO A 278 7.36 -5.90 -7.80
C PRO A 278 8.79 -6.20 -7.37
N THR A 279 9.26 -7.43 -7.60
CA THR A 279 10.64 -7.84 -7.33
C THR A 279 11.62 -7.14 -8.27
N ASP A 280 11.24 -6.96 -9.55
CA ASP A 280 12.04 -6.18 -10.51
C ASP A 280 11.65 -4.70 -10.43
N PRO A 281 12.58 -3.79 -10.05
CA PRO A 281 12.32 -2.36 -9.90
C PRO A 281 11.93 -1.67 -11.21
N LYS A 282 12.12 -2.29 -12.39
CA LYS A 282 11.65 -1.75 -13.66
C LYS A 282 10.12 -1.68 -13.77
N PHE A 283 9.41 -2.37 -12.89
CA PHE A 283 7.95 -2.40 -12.85
C PHE A 283 7.36 -1.60 -11.67
N THR A 284 8.16 -0.77 -11.00
CA THR A 284 7.71 0.13 -9.91
C THR A 284 7.40 1.55 -10.40
#